data_b547068fe771f5b9d678b3ead35e3481
#
_entry.id   b547068fe771f5b9d678b3ead35e3481
#
_cell.length_a   1.000
_cell.length_b   1.000
_cell.length_c   1.000
_cell.angle_alpha   90.00
_cell.angle_beta   90.00
_cell.angle_gamma   90.00
#
_symmetry.space_group_name_H-M   'P 1'
#
loop_
_entity.id
_entity.type
_entity.pdbx_description
1 polymer ?
#
loop_
_entity_poly.entity_id
_entity_poly.type
_entity_poly.pdbx_seq_one_letter_code
_entity_poly.pdbx_strand_id
1 'polypeptide(L)'
;LHTAYRRQRQMCIRDRIIQFGAILSVVCLYWKRFFRLNHAPVPENTPAIKRFLHKFDFYWKLLVAFIPAAVLGFLFSDKIDEMLESVVIVAVMLVIGGIFMLFCDKIFSQGKEDTVLTERKAFNIGLYQCIAMIPGVSRSMATIVGGMAQKLTRKDAAEFSFFLAVPTMFAATGYKVLKLFLDGGT
;
A
#
# COMPACT_ATOMS: atom_id res chain seq x y z
N LEU A 1 -11.63 -33.02 10.14
CA LEU A 1 -10.59 -32.33 9.33
C LEU A 1 -11.21 -31.59 8.15
N HIS A 2 -12.07 -32.20 7.31
CA HIS A 2 -12.70 -31.56 6.15
C HIS A 2 -13.59 -30.33 6.48
N THR A 3 -14.31 -30.38 7.60
CA THR A 3 -15.20 -29.29 8.03
C THR A 3 -14.43 -28.07 8.55
N ALA A 4 -13.30 -28.28 9.25
CA ALA A 4 -12.44 -27.21 9.71
C ALA A 4 -11.77 -26.49 8.53
N TYR A 5 -11.28 -27.25 7.56
CA TYR A 5 -10.68 -26.72 6.33
C TYR A 5 -11.68 -25.91 5.48
N ARG A 6 -12.91 -26.39 5.32
CA ARG A 6 -13.99 -25.64 4.63
C ARG A 6 -14.34 -24.35 5.36
N ARG A 7 -14.42 -24.34 6.69
CA ARG A 7 -14.69 -23.12 7.48
C ARG A 7 -13.56 -22.09 7.31
N GLN A 8 -12.32 -22.54 7.39
CA GLN A 8 -11.16 -21.66 7.22
C GLN A 8 -11.14 -21.05 5.81
N ARG A 9 -11.45 -21.83 4.79
CA ARG A 9 -11.56 -21.37 3.40
C ARG A 9 -12.68 -20.33 3.20
N GLN A 10 -13.86 -20.57 3.80
CA GLN A 10 -14.98 -19.63 3.76
C GLN A 10 -14.67 -18.32 4.50
N MET A 11 -13.99 -18.38 5.64
CA MET A 11 -13.52 -17.19 6.36
C MET A 11 -12.55 -16.38 5.48
N CYS A 12 -11.56 -17.03 4.87
CA CYS A 12 -10.63 -16.34 3.97
C CYS A 12 -11.30 -15.66 2.78
N ILE A 13 -12.30 -16.27 2.16
CA ILE A 13 -13.04 -15.68 1.04
C ILE A 13 -13.87 -14.49 1.51
N ARG A 14 -14.58 -14.62 2.63
CA ARG A 14 -15.41 -13.56 3.20
C ARG A 14 -14.57 -12.34 3.58
N ASP A 15 -13.43 -12.55 4.25
CA ASP A 15 -12.54 -11.46 4.64
C ASP A 15 -12.01 -10.69 3.43
N ARG A 16 -11.78 -11.39 2.31
CA ARG A 16 -11.34 -10.76 1.05
C ARG A 16 -12.43 -9.98 0.36
N ILE A 17 -13.66 -10.49 0.38
CA ILE A 17 -14.82 -9.74 -0.18
C ILE A 17 -15.02 -8.46 0.62
N ILE A 18 -14.92 -8.51 1.96
CA ILE A 18 -15.01 -7.34 2.83
C ILE A 18 -13.87 -6.35 2.51
N GLN A 19 -12.66 -6.85 2.35
CA GLN A 19 -11.48 -6.05 2.04
C GLN A 19 -11.60 -5.40 0.65
N PHE A 20 -12.12 -6.13 -0.33
CA PHE A 20 -12.42 -5.59 -1.67
C PHE A 20 -13.53 -4.53 -1.62
N GLY A 21 -14.57 -4.74 -0.84
CA GLY A 21 -15.63 -3.75 -0.61
C GLY A 21 -15.09 -2.47 0.04
N ALA A 22 -14.19 -2.61 1.02
CA ALA A 22 -13.52 -1.47 1.64
C ALA A 22 -12.67 -0.67 0.64
N ILE A 23 -11.92 -1.35 -0.25
CA ILE A 23 -11.15 -0.69 -1.31
C ILE A 23 -12.08 0.04 -2.28
N LEU A 24 -13.16 -0.62 -2.69
CA LEU A 24 -14.14 -0.04 -3.59
C LEU A 24 -14.77 1.22 -2.98
N SER A 25 -15.09 1.20 -1.69
CA SER A 25 -15.63 2.36 -0.98
C SER A 25 -14.65 3.54 -0.96
N VAL A 26 -13.36 3.27 -0.75
CA VAL A 26 -12.30 4.29 -0.81
C VAL A 26 -12.18 4.86 -2.23
N VAL A 27 -12.20 4.02 -3.25
CA VAL A 27 -12.17 4.46 -4.66
C VAL A 27 -13.40 5.32 -4.97
N CYS A 28 -14.59 4.94 -4.52
CA CYS A 28 -15.82 5.71 -4.74
C CYS A 28 -15.80 7.06 -3.99
N LEU A 29 -15.37 7.07 -2.72
CA LEU A 29 -15.29 8.30 -1.90
C LEU A 29 -14.27 9.29 -2.46
N TYR A 30 -13.13 8.79 -2.91
CA TYR A 30 -12.05 9.61 -3.45
C TYR A 30 -12.02 9.65 -4.98
N TRP A 31 -13.10 9.20 -5.66
CA TRP A 31 -13.20 9.15 -7.11
C TRP A 31 -12.81 10.47 -7.78
N LYS A 32 -13.37 11.58 -7.32
CA LYS A 32 -13.04 12.92 -7.84
C LYS A 32 -11.57 13.29 -7.62
N ARG A 33 -10.94 12.77 -6.56
CA ARG A 33 -9.55 13.05 -6.21
C ARG A 33 -8.60 12.11 -6.93
N PHE A 34 -9.03 10.88 -7.20
CA PHE A 34 -8.35 9.90 -8.04
C PHE A 34 -8.21 10.40 -9.49
N PHE A 35 -9.22 11.10 -10.00
CA PHE A 35 -9.21 11.71 -11.33
C PHE A 35 -8.78 13.18 -11.33
N ARG A 36 -8.63 13.82 -10.17
CA ARG A 36 -8.02 15.14 -10.01
C ARG A 36 -6.50 15.00 -10.10
N LEU A 37 -6.08 14.68 -11.29
CA LEU A 37 -4.71 14.60 -11.71
C LEU A 37 -4.00 15.91 -11.37
N ASN A 38 -2.87 15.76 -10.73
CA ASN A 38 -1.86 16.72 -10.32
C ASN A 38 -2.11 18.19 -10.81
N HIS A 39 -2.58 19.05 -9.90
CA HIS A 39 -2.84 20.47 -10.17
C HIS A 39 -1.57 21.33 -9.96
N ALA A 40 -0.37 20.74 -10.09
CA ALA A 40 0.81 21.58 -10.20
C ALA A 40 0.68 22.43 -11.46
N PRO A 41 0.83 23.77 -11.38
CA PRO A 41 0.73 24.65 -12.54
C PRO A 41 1.79 24.26 -13.55
N VAL A 42 1.34 23.70 -14.67
CA VAL A 42 2.23 23.40 -15.81
C VAL A 42 2.44 24.70 -16.56
N PRO A 43 3.68 25.14 -16.82
CA PRO A 43 3.95 26.32 -17.65
C PRO A 43 3.19 26.22 -18.98
N GLU A 44 2.53 27.30 -19.40
CA GLU A 44 1.66 27.34 -20.59
C GLU A 44 2.35 26.92 -21.89
N ASN A 45 3.68 26.98 -21.94
CA ASN A 45 4.51 26.64 -23.12
C ASN A 45 4.91 25.15 -23.19
N THR A 46 4.28 24.24 -22.43
CA THR A 46 4.67 22.84 -22.44
C THR A 46 3.88 22.10 -23.55
N PRO A 47 4.56 21.34 -24.44
CA PRO A 47 3.88 20.57 -25.50
C PRO A 47 2.86 19.59 -24.91
N ALA A 48 1.75 19.37 -25.63
CA ALA A 48 0.59 18.60 -25.18
C ALA A 48 0.95 17.19 -24.66
N ILE A 49 1.97 16.56 -25.24
CA ILE A 49 2.50 15.25 -24.83
C ILE A 49 3.10 15.31 -23.42
N LYS A 50 3.88 16.36 -23.11
CA LYS A 50 4.46 16.52 -21.76
C LYS A 50 3.38 16.84 -20.73
N ARG A 51 2.33 17.57 -21.10
CA ARG A 51 1.17 17.84 -20.25
C ARG A 51 0.39 16.52 -19.95
N PHE A 52 0.27 15.65 -20.93
CA PHE A 52 -0.33 14.35 -20.76
C PHE A 52 0.53 13.43 -19.88
N LEU A 53 1.84 13.37 -20.11
CA LEU A 53 2.81 12.63 -19.30
C LEU A 53 2.87 13.14 -17.86
N HIS A 54 2.83 14.48 -17.64
CA HIS A 54 2.78 15.06 -16.30
C HIS A 54 1.51 14.68 -15.54
N LYS A 55 0.42 14.47 -16.27
CA LYS A 55 -0.85 14.00 -15.75
C LYS A 55 -0.73 12.55 -15.23
N PHE A 56 0.09 11.70 -15.87
CA PHE A 56 0.35 10.33 -15.47
C PHE A 56 1.56 10.16 -14.52
N ASP A 57 2.35 11.20 -14.31
CA ASP A 57 3.55 11.18 -13.46
C ASP A 57 3.24 10.68 -12.03
N PHE A 58 2.12 11.09 -11.46
CA PHE A 58 1.69 10.61 -10.15
C PHE A 58 1.43 9.10 -10.14
N TYR A 59 0.74 8.59 -11.16
CA TYR A 59 0.47 7.16 -11.27
C TYR A 59 1.72 6.34 -11.56
N TRP A 60 2.65 6.92 -12.32
CA TRP A 60 3.96 6.33 -12.56
C TRP A 60 4.75 6.19 -11.24
N LYS A 61 4.79 7.23 -10.42
CA LYS A 61 5.41 7.19 -9.10
C LYS A 61 4.74 6.19 -8.16
N LEU A 62 3.43 6.06 -8.26
CA LEU A 62 2.66 5.06 -7.53
C LEU A 62 3.06 3.63 -7.94
N LEU A 63 3.22 3.41 -9.24
CA LEU A 63 3.65 2.14 -9.80
C LEU A 63 5.08 1.81 -9.37
N VAL A 64 5.99 2.79 -9.41
CA VAL A 64 7.37 2.64 -8.93
C VAL A 64 7.41 2.27 -7.44
N ALA A 65 6.56 2.89 -6.61
CA ALA A 65 6.45 2.54 -5.19
C ALA A 65 5.84 1.15 -4.96
N PHE A 66 5.02 0.66 -5.88
CA PHE A 66 4.41 -0.66 -5.80
C PHE A 66 5.40 -1.80 -6.10
N ILE A 67 6.37 -1.57 -7.02
CA ILE A 67 7.28 -2.62 -7.51
C ILE A 67 8.02 -3.38 -6.40
N PRO A 68 8.70 -2.72 -5.41
CA PRO A 68 9.43 -3.45 -4.37
C PRO A 68 8.54 -4.40 -3.60
N ALA A 69 7.35 -3.93 -3.23
CA ALA A 69 6.38 -4.73 -2.49
C ALA A 69 5.82 -5.89 -3.34
N ALA A 70 5.57 -5.68 -4.62
CA ALA A 70 5.10 -6.73 -5.52
C ALA A 70 6.15 -7.84 -5.67
N VAL A 71 7.41 -7.48 -5.89
CA VAL A 71 8.52 -8.44 -6.05
C VAL A 71 8.73 -9.24 -4.79
N LEU A 72 8.86 -8.59 -3.63
CA LEU A 72 9.10 -9.29 -2.37
C LEU A 72 7.87 -10.09 -1.93
N GLY A 73 6.66 -9.57 -2.14
CA GLY A 73 5.41 -10.28 -1.83
C GLY A 73 5.25 -11.56 -2.65
N PHE A 74 5.67 -11.53 -3.92
CA PHE A 74 5.66 -12.70 -4.77
C PHE A 74 6.73 -13.74 -4.34
N LEU A 75 7.96 -13.28 -4.07
CA LEU A 75 9.09 -14.16 -3.70
C LEU A 75 8.90 -14.80 -2.32
N PHE A 76 8.30 -14.10 -1.38
CA PHE A 76 8.16 -14.53 0.01
C PHE A 76 6.71 -14.87 0.41
N SER A 77 5.81 -15.07 -0.57
CA SER A 77 4.39 -15.33 -0.30
C SER A 77 4.15 -16.46 0.69
N ASP A 78 4.86 -17.59 0.54
CA ASP A 78 4.70 -18.77 1.39
C ASP A 78 5.21 -18.52 2.83
N LYS A 79 6.34 -17.82 2.96
CA LYS A 79 6.88 -17.39 4.26
C LYS A 79 5.96 -16.43 4.99
N ILE A 80 5.35 -15.49 4.25
CA ILE A 80 4.39 -14.53 4.80
C ILE A 80 3.13 -15.25 5.27
N ASP A 81 2.64 -16.22 4.49
CA ASP A 81 1.47 -17.01 4.85
C ASP A 81 1.76 -17.87 6.11
N GLU A 82 2.95 -18.48 6.24
CA GLU A 82 3.40 -19.19 7.45
C GLU A 82 3.46 -18.28 8.69
N MET A 83 4.00 -17.06 8.53
CA MET A 83 4.06 -16.10 9.64
C MET A 83 2.67 -15.59 10.05
N LEU A 84 1.70 -15.53 9.15
CA LEU A 84 0.32 -15.14 9.43
C LEU A 84 -0.41 -16.13 10.33
N GLU A 85 -0.01 -17.41 10.34
CA GLU A 85 -0.58 -18.43 11.20
C GLU A 85 -0.15 -18.26 12.67
N SER A 86 0.95 -17.56 12.92
CA SER A 86 1.46 -17.32 14.26
C SER A 86 0.83 -16.11 14.93
N VAL A 87 -0.16 -16.35 15.78
CA VAL A 87 -0.82 -15.29 16.57
C VAL A 87 0.17 -14.50 17.44
N VAL A 88 1.24 -15.15 17.92
CA VAL A 88 2.26 -14.52 18.77
C VAL A 88 3.05 -13.48 17.95
N ILE A 89 3.47 -13.81 16.73
CA ILE A 89 4.20 -12.87 15.86
C ILE A 89 3.32 -11.65 15.59
N VAL A 90 2.06 -11.86 15.21
CA VAL A 90 1.11 -10.78 14.94
C VAL A 90 0.93 -9.88 16.17
N ALA A 91 0.72 -10.46 17.35
CA ALA A 91 0.50 -9.71 18.58
C ALA A 91 1.73 -8.88 18.98
N VAL A 92 2.92 -9.47 18.92
CA VAL A 92 4.18 -8.78 19.23
C VAL A 92 4.41 -7.61 18.27
N MET A 93 4.20 -7.83 16.96
CA MET A 93 4.40 -6.79 15.96
C MET A 93 3.36 -5.66 16.04
N LEU A 94 2.13 -5.96 16.46
CA LEU A 94 1.12 -4.95 16.76
C LEU A 94 1.55 -4.06 17.94
N VAL A 95 2.08 -4.65 19.01
CA VAL A 95 2.57 -3.90 20.18
C VAL A 95 3.76 -3.02 19.79
N ILE A 96 4.76 -3.59 19.11
CA ILE A 96 5.93 -2.85 18.63
C ILE A 96 5.50 -1.70 17.72
N GLY A 97 4.62 -1.96 16.74
CA GLY A 97 4.09 -0.96 15.84
C GLY A 97 3.33 0.15 16.57
N GLY A 98 2.52 -0.20 17.58
CA GLY A 98 1.79 0.76 18.42
C GLY A 98 2.74 1.66 19.21
N ILE A 99 3.75 1.09 19.85
CA ILE A 99 4.77 1.86 20.57
C ILE A 99 5.53 2.78 19.62
N PHE A 100 5.94 2.27 18.45
CA PHE A 100 6.63 3.07 17.43
C PHE A 100 5.79 4.29 16.99
N MET A 101 4.48 4.10 16.81
CA MET A 101 3.57 5.18 16.43
C MET A 101 3.54 6.34 17.41
N LEU A 102 3.70 6.09 18.73
CA LEU A 102 3.74 7.15 19.74
C LEU A 102 4.95 8.09 19.57
N PHE A 103 6.05 7.57 19.03
CA PHE A 103 7.27 8.33 18.83
C PHE A 103 7.47 8.83 17.40
N CYS A 104 6.72 8.28 16.45
CA CYS A 104 6.84 8.53 15.01
C CYS A 104 6.76 10.03 14.67
N ASP A 105 5.80 10.75 15.25
CA ASP A 105 5.60 12.18 14.99
C ASP A 105 6.78 13.03 15.47
N LYS A 106 7.43 12.66 16.58
CA LYS A 106 8.61 13.37 17.08
C LYS A 106 9.85 13.14 16.20
N ILE A 107 9.98 11.94 15.65
CA ILE A 107 11.14 11.56 14.83
C ILE A 107 11.05 12.13 13.43
N PHE A 108 9.85 12.16 12.83
CA PHE A 108 9.65 12.49 11.42
C PHE A 108 8.88 13.81 11.18
N SER A 109 8.76 14.68 12.17
CA SER A 109 7.96 15.93 12.10
C SER A 109 8.49 17.01 11.16
N GLN A 110 9.60 16.80 10.45
CA GLN A 110 10.28 17.80 9.63
C GLN A 110 9.84 17.84 8.15
N GLY A 111 8.60 17.50 7.84
CA GLY A 111 8.07 17.63 6.49
C GLY A 111 7.98 19.09 6.04
N LYS A 112 8.39 19.37 4.79
CA LYS A 112 8.26 20.71 4.17
C LYS A 112 7.13 20.67 3.14
N GLU A 113 6.28 21.71 3.12
CA GLU A 113 5.14 21.81 2.20
C GLU A 113 5.56 21.84 0.71
N ASP A 114 6.78 22.33 0.43
CA ASP A 114 7.33 22.42 -0.94
C ASP A 114 8.07 21.14 -1.39
N THR A 115 7.94 20.03 -0.64
CA THR A 115 8.67 18.81 -0.97
C THR A 115 8.03 18.07 -2.15
N VAL A 116 8.64 18.17 -3.32
CA VAL A 116 8.20 17.44 -4.52
C VAL A 116 8.44 15.93 -4.36
N LEU A 117 7.43 15.13 -4.67
CA LEU A 117 7.54 13.69 -4.76
C LEU A 117 8.30 13.30 -6.04
N THR A 118 9.51 12.77 -5.89
CA THR A 118 10.31 12.23 -7.00
C THR A 118 10.17 10.70 -7.09
N GLU A 119 10.55 10.10 -8.23
CA GLU A 119 10.54 8.64 -8.42
C GLU A 119 11.39 7.91 -7.37
N ARG A 120 12.58 8.47 -7.04
CA ARG A 120 13.45 7.90 -6.00
C ARG A 120 12.78 7.90 -4.63
N LYS A 121 12.06 8.97 -4.28
CA LYS A 121 11.28 9.03 -3.03
C LYS A 121 10.13 8.03 -3.04
N ALA A 122 9.43 7.91 -4.16
CA ALA A 122 8.36 6.94 -4.34
C ALA A 122 8.88 5.50 -4.18
N PHE A 123 10.01 5.16 -4.79
CA PHE A 123 10.67 3.86 -4.63
C PHE A 123 11.05 3.59 -3.17
N ASN A 124 11.63 4.59 -2.48
CA ASN A 124 11.96 4.47 -1.06
C ASN A 124 10.72 4.21 -0.20
N ILE A 125 9.59 4.89 -0.47
CA ILE A 125 8.31 4.61 0.21
C ILE A 125 7.88 3.16 -0.04
N GLY A 126 8.08 2.65 -1.25
CA GLY A 126 7.85 1.25 -1.59
C GLY A 126 8.71 0.28 -0.78
N LEU A 127 9.97 0.61 -0.51
CA LEU A 127 10.83 -0.18 0.38
C LEU A 127 10.30 -0.18 1.83
N TYR A 128 9.83 0.96 2.34
CA TYR A 128 9.17 1.01 3.64
C TYR A 128 7.89 0.15 3.66
N GLN A 129 7.15 0.10 2.55
CA GLN A 129 5.98 -0.77 2.43
C GLN A 129 6.33 -2.25 2.59
N CYS A 130 7.54 -2.69 2.22
CA CYS A 130 7.97 -4.07 2.38
C CYS A 130 8.01 -4.50 3.86
N ILE A 131 8.26 -3.57 4.79
CA ILE A 131 8.22 -3.84 6.23
C ILE A 131 6.80 -4.29 6.65
N ALA A 132 5.78 -3.76 5.99
CA ALA A 132 4.39 -4.12 6.25
C ALA A 132 3.99 -5.52 5.76
N MET A 133 4.88 -6.27 5.12
CA MET A 133 4.68 -7.69 4.83
C MET A 133 4.82 -8.54 6.08
N ILE A 134 5.50 -8.04 7.11
CA ILE A 134 5.54 -8.70 8.42
C ILE A 134 4.14 -8.60 9.03
N PRO A 135 3.49 -9.75 9.35
CA PRO A 135 2.16 -9.77 9.93
C PRO A 135 2.07 -8.97 11.23
N GLY A 136 1.04 -8.14 11.36
CA GLY A 136 0.87 -7.25 12.51
C GLY A 136 1.44 -5.84 12.30
N VAL A 137 2.32 -5.63 11.31
CA VAL A 137 2.77 -4.29 10.93
C VAL A 137 1.71 -3.59 10.09
N SER A 138 1.29 -2.42 10.52
CA SER A 138 0.33 -1.61 9.77
C SER A 138 0.97 -1.08 8.48
N ARG A 139 0.38 -1.45 7.33
CA ARG A 139 0.85 -0.99 6.03
C ARG A 139 0.77 0.53 5.88
N SER A 140 -0.33 1.13 6.30
CA SER A 140 -0.48 2.60 6.24
C SER A 140 0.56 3.29 7.11
N MET A 141 0.86 2.75 8.29
CA MET A 141 1.95 3.24 9.13
C MET A 141 3.28 3.20 8.39
N ALA A 142 3.66 2.07 7.84
CA ALA A 142 4.95 1.91 7.14
C ALA A 142 5.09 2.89 5.96
N THR A 143 4.05 3.04 5.14
CA THR A 143 4.07 3.93 3.98
C THR A 143 4.02 5.41 4.37
N ILE A 144 3.25 5.80 5.40
CA ILE A 144 3.22 7.18 5.90
C ILE A 144 4.58 7.55 6.49
N VAL A 145 5.15 6.69 7.34
CA VAL A 145 6.49 6.88 7.90
C VAL A 145 7.54 6.96 6.79
N GLY A 146 7.45 6.09 5.78
CA GLY A 146 8.31 6.14 4.60
C GLY A 146 8.22 7.49 3.87
N GLY A 147 7.01 8.04 3.71
CA GLY A 147 6.78 9.36 3.12
C GLY A 147 7.37 10.49 3.97
N MET A 148 7.13 10.47 5.28
CA MET A 148 7.67 11.46 6.22
C MET A 148 9.20 11.39 6.30
N ALA A 149 9.80 10.20 6.22
CA ALA A 149 11.26 10.01 6.13
C ALA A 149 11.84 10.63 4.85
N GLN A 150 11.06 10.70 3.76
CA GLN A 150 11.41 11.43 2.53
C GLN A 150 11.08 12.92 2.60
N LYS A 151 10.79 13.46 3.79
CA LYS A 151 10.45 14.87 4.06
C LYS A 151 9.13 15.34 3.42
N LEU A 152 8.24 14.43 3.08
CA LEU A 152 6.86 14.78 2.75
C LEU A 152 6.12 15.24 4.00
N THR A 153 5.14 16.12 3.84
CA THR A 153 4.25 16.44 4.94
C THR A 153 3.45 15.21 5.34
N ARG A 154 3.00 15.14 6.59
CA ARG A 154 2.14 14.04 7.06
C ARG A 154 0.88 13.87 6.20
N LYS A 155 0.32 14.99 5.73
CA LYS A 155 -0.85 15.01 4.87
C LYS A 155 -0.56 14.38 3.51
N ASP A 156 0.54 14.78 2.86
CA ASP A 156 0.92 14.26 1.54
C ASP A 156 1.36 12.80 1.63
N ALA A 157 2.08 12.42 2.69
CA ALA A 157 2.46 11.05 2.96
C ALA A 157 1.23 10.15 3.18
N ALA A 158 0.23 10.62 3.93
CA ALA A 158 -1.02 9.91 4.14
C ALA A 158 -1.82 9.77 2.83
N GLU A 159 -1.92 10.86 2.06
CA GLU A 159 -2.60 10.85 0.76
C GLU A 159 -1.93 9.87 -0.22
N PHE A 160 -0.60 9.91 -0.35
CA PHE A 160 0.14 8.96 -1.17
C PHE A 160 -0.05 7.51 -0.69
N SER A 161 -0.04 7.28 0.61
CA SER A 161 -0.30 5.96 1.21
C SER A 161 -1.68 5.41 0.83
N PHE A 162 -2.73 6.25 0.85
CA PHE A 162 -4.07 5.86 0.42
C PHE A 162 -4.13 5.47 -1.05
N PHE A 163 -3.50 6.25 -1.93
CA PHE A 163 -3.45 5.92 -3.36
C PHE A 163 -2.65 4.64 -3.62
N LEU A 164 -1.54 4.43 -2.91
CA LEU A 164 -0.71 3.23 -3.01
C LEU A 164 -1.44 1.99 -2.48
N ALA A 165 -2.40 2.18 -1.57
CA ALA A 165 -3.24 1.10 -1.05
C ALA A 165 -4.02 0.38 -2.15
N VAL A 166 -4.57 1.13 -3.09
CA VAL A 166 -5.45 0.60 -4.13
C VAL A 166 -4.76 -0.44 -5.00
N PRO A 167 -3.66 -0.14 -5.73
CA PRO A 167 -2.98 -1.13 -6.56
C PRO A 167 -2.41 -2.29 -5.73
N THR A 168 -1.89 -2.02 -4.53
CA THR A 168 -1.29 -3.05 -3.67
C THR A 168 -2.33 -4.08 -3.22
N MET A 169 -3.48 -3.62 -2.74
CA MET A 169 -4.55 -4.51 -2.29
C MET A 169 -5.20 -5.25 -3.45
N PHE A 170 -5.35 -4.56 -4.60
CA PHE A 170 -5.89 -5.18 -5.80
C PHE A 170 -5.00 -6.31 -6.30
N ALA A 171 -3.68 -6.09 -6.34
CA ALA A 171 -2.71 -7.10 -6.73
C ALA A 171 -2.66 -8.27 -5.72
N ALA A 172 -2.63 -7.99 -4.42
CA ALA A 172 -2.62 -9.02 -3.39
C ALA A 172 -3.89 -9.89 -3.43
N THR A 173 -5.05 -9.29 -3.61
CA THR A 173 -6.32 -10.01 -3.73
C THR A 173 -6.36 -10.80 -5.03
N GLY A 174 -5.98 -10.19 -6.16
CA GLY A 174 -5.94 -10.84 -7.46
C GLY A 174 -5.00 -12.03 -7.50
N TYR A 175 -3.79 -11.88 -6.93
CA TYR A 175 -2.82 -12.98 -6.83
C TYR A 175 -3.37 -14.17 -6.05
N LYS A 176 -3.98 -13.91 -4.89
CA LYS A 176 -4.55 -14.99 -4.07
C LYS A 176 -5.77 -15.65 -4.70
N VAL A 177 -6.60 -14.88 -5.39
CA VAL A 177 -7.72 -15.43 -6.17
C VAL A 177 -7.20 -16.29 -7.31
N LEU A 178 -6.19 -15.82 -8.04
CA LEU A 178 -5.56 -16.59 -9.11
C LEU A 178 -4.95 -17.89 -8.59
N LYS A 179 -4.21 -17.84 -7.47
CA LYS A 179 -3.64 -19.03 -6.83
C LYS A 179 -4.75 -20.04 -6.44
N LEU A 180 -5.88 -19.55 -5.96
CA LEU A 180 -7.03 -20.40 -5.61
C LEU A 180 -7.62 -21.13 -6.85
N PHE A 181 -7.64 -20.47 -8.01
CA PHE A 181 -8.10 -21.08 -9.26
C PHE A 181 -7.08 -22.07 -9.84
N LEU A 182 -5.77 -21.77 -9.71
CA LEU A 182 -4.70 -22.63 -10.20
C LEU A 182 -4.50 -23.88 -9.35
N ASP A 183 -4.67 -23.78 -8.02
CA ASP A 183 -4.57 -24.91 -7.09
C ASP A 183 -5.81 -25.84 -7.15
N GLY A 184 -6.61 -25.70 -8.19
CA GLY A 184 -7.76 -26.52 -8.47
C GLY A 184 -8.86 -26.35 -7.42
N GLY A 185 -9.77 -25.43 -7.63
CA GLY A 185 -10.90 -25.09 -6.78
C GLY A 185 -11.87 -26.25 -6.44
N THR A 186 -11.34 -27.41 -6.06
CA THR A 186 -12.06 -28.58 -5.55
C THR A 186 -11.90 -28.72 -4.06
#